data_00ad9f4655fdcfa8e7d33d577cd62112
#
_entry.id   00ad9f4655fdcfa8e7d33d577cd62112
#
_cell.length_a   1.000
_cell.length_b   1.000
_cell.length_c   1.000
_cell.angle_alpha   90.00
_cell.angle_beta   90.00
_cell.angle_gamma   90.00
#
_symmetry.space_group_name_H-M   'P 1'
#
loop_
_entity.id
_entity.type
_entity.pdbx_description
1 polymer ?
#
loop_
_entity_poly.entity_id
_entity_poly.type
_entity_poly.pdbx_seq_one_letter_code
_entity_poly.pdbx_strand_id
1 'polypeptide(L)'
;MKILVTGAAGFIGSKLSYTLASCGDEVVGLDCINDYYDVRLKYGRLQECGLPVSEADCDYGATFQSTLFPNYKFIRLGIEDKQGLFKLFEQEKFDKVMNLAAQAGVRY
;
A
#
# COMPACT_ATOMS: atom_id res chain seq x y z
N MET A 1 -2.04 -0.25 -17.03
CA MET A 1 -3.15 0.10 -16.15
C MET A 1 -2.60 0.59 -14.82
N LYS A 2 -3.19 1.61 -14.26
CA LYS A 2 -2.75 2.17 -12.97
C LYS A 2 -3.72 1.74 -11.87
N ILE A 3 -3.22 1.04 -10.87
CA ILE A 3 -4.04 0.33 -9.88
C ILE A 3 -3.65 0.77 -8.47
N LEU A 4 -4.65 1.16 -7.68
CA LEU A 4 -4.48 1.37 -6.24
C LEU A 4 -4.81 0.08 -5.51
N VAL A 5 -3.91 -0.38 -4.65
CA VAL A 5 -4.13 -1.54 -3.79
C VAL A 5 -4.17 -1.04 -2.34
N THR A 6 -5.35 -1.06 -1.72
CA THR A 6 -5.46 -0.76 -0.30
C THR A 6 -5.21 -2.03 0.50
N GLY A 7 -4.65 -1.89 1.70
CA GLY A 7 -4.21 -3.04 2.48
C GLY A 7 -2.93 -3.67 1.95
N ALA A 8 -2.08 -2.86 1.32
CA ALA A 8 -0.90 -3.35 0.61
C ALA A 8 0.15 -3.98 1.53
N ALA A 9 0.13 -3.70 2.83
CA ALA A 9 1.02 -4.33 3.80
C ALA A 9 0.45 -5.64 4.35
N GLY A 10 -0.76 -6.00 4.00
CA GLY A 10 -1.40 -7.24 4.40
C GLY A 10 -0.89 -8.42 3.59
N PHE A 11 -1.25 -9.63 4.03
CA PHE A 11 -0.79 -10.86 3.38
C PHE A 11 -1.23 -10.92 1.91
N ILE A 12 -2.51 -10.70 1.65
CA ILE A 12 -3.05 -10.77 0.29
C ILE A 12 -2.66 -9.53 -0.51
N GLY A 13 -2.76 -8.35 0.11
CA GLY A 13 -2.46 -7.08 -0.56
C GLY A 13 -1.03 -6.98 -1.03
N SER A 14 -0.06 -7.44 -0.22
CA SER A 14 1.35 -7.42 -0.61
C SER A 14 1.63 -8.36 -1.78
N LYS A 15 1.03 -9.54 -1.78
CA LYS A 15 1.18 -10.50 -2.87
C LYS A 15 0.53 -10.02 -4.15
N LEU A 16 -0.65 -9.42 -4.04
CA LEU A 16 -1.33 -8.86 -5.21
C LEU A 16 -0.52 -7.72 -5.81
N SER A 17 -0.01 -6.82 -4.97
CA SER A 17 0.82 -5.70 -5.43
C SER A 17 2.06 -6.18 -6.16
N TYR A 18 2.74 -7.18 -5.59
CA TYR A 18 3.91 -7.79 -6.20
C TYR A 18 3.56 -8.38 -7.59
N THR A 19 2.48 -9.14 -7.65
CA THR A 19 2.05 -9.78 -8.89
C THR A 19 1.69 -8.75 -9.97
N LEU A 20 0.91 -7.73 -9.61
CA LEU A 20 0.52 -6.70 -10.56
C LEU A 20 1.73 -5.92 -11.08
N ALA A 21 2.64 -5.55 -10.19
CA ALA A 21 3.85 -4.84 -10.58
C ALA A 21 4.74 -5.70 -11.49
N SER A 22 4.86 -6.99 -11.19
CA SER A 22 5.64 -7.91 -12.02
C SER A 22 5.03 -8.12 -13.40
N CYS A 23 3.73 -7.90 -13.54
CA CYS A 23 3.03 -7.97 -14.83
C CYS A 23 3.09 -6.67 -15.62
N GLY A 24 3.73 -5.64 -15.09
CA GLY A 24 3.92 -4.37 -15.79
C GLY A 24 2.89 -3.29 -15.49
N ASP A 25 1.93 -3.56 -14.61
CA ASP A 25 0.98 -2.54 -14.19
C ASP A 25 1.64 -1.52 -13.27
N GLU A 26 1.19 -0.27 -13.33
CA GLU A 26 1.57 0.72 -12.33
C GLU A 26 0.77 0.48 -11.07
N VAL A 27 1.45 0.32 -9.94
CA VAL A 27 0.81 -0.01 -8.67
C VAL A 27 1.13 1.06 -7.64
N VAL A 28 0.10 1.55 -6.97
CA VAL A 28 0.26 2.36 -5.77
C VAL A 28 -0.34 1.56 -4.62
N GLY A 29 0.52 1.14 -3.68
CA GLY A 29 0.09 0.46 -2.48
C GLY A 29 -0.24 1.46 -1.39
N LEU A 30 -1.28 1.18 -0.62
CA LEU A 30 -1.73 2.03 0.47
C LEU A 30 -2.03 1.18 1.69
N ASP A 31 -1.51 1.60 2.85
CA ASP A 31 -1.78 0.95 4.12
C ASP A 31 -1.51 1.93 5.24
N CYS A 32 -2.31 1.90 6.29
CA CYS A 32 -2.07 2.75 7.45
C CYS A 32 -1.05 2.15 8.41
N ILE A 33 -0.73 0.89 8.25
CA ILE A 33 0.19 0.13 9.12
C ILE A 33 -0.21 0.31 10.59
N ASN A 34 -1.48 0.01 10.88
CA ASN A 34 -1.95 0.08 12.25
C ASN A 34 -1.36 -1.07 13.07
N ASP A 35 -1.44 -0.97 14.38
CA ASP A 35 -0.82 -1.90 15.32
C ASP A 35 -1.76 -3.00 15.84
N TYR A 36 -2.89 -3.23 15.16
CA TYR A 36 -3.80 -4.32 15.53
C TYR A 36 -3.14 -5.69 15.37
N TYR A 37 -2.21 -5.79 14.41
CA TYR A 37 -1.41 -7.00 14.18
C TYR A 37 0.05 -6.64 14.32
N ASP A 38 0.91 -7.66 14.29
CA ASP A 38 2.36 -7.44 14.40
C ASP A 38 2.85 -6.62 13.21
N VAL A 39 3.24 -5.37 13.45
CA VAL A 39 3.70 -4.47 12.41
C VAL A 39 4.98 -4.95 11.73
N ARG A 40 5.78 -5.79 12.42
CA ARG A 40 7.01 -6.34 11.83
C ARG A 40 6.69 -7.21 10.62
N LEU A 41 5.57 -7.94 10.64
CA LEU A 41 5.12 -8.72 9.49
C LEU A 41 4.77 -7.80 8.32
N LYS A 42 4.12 -6.68 8.60
CA LYS A 42 3.76 -5.71 7.56
C LYS A 42 4.99 -5.10 6.92
N TYR A 43 5.96 -4.67 7.71
CA TYR A 43 7.21 -4.13 7.19
C TYR A 43 7.99 -5.17 6.40
N GLY A 44 8.01 -6.41 6.87
CA GLY A 44 8.66 -7.51 6.15
C GLY A 44 8.04 -7.74 4.77
N ARG A 45 6.71 -7.71 4.70
CA ARG A 45 6.01 -7.89 3.42
C ARG A 45 6.30 -6.75 2.45
N LEU A 46 6.33 -5.52 2.94
CA LEU A 46 6.67 -4.37 2.11
C LEU A 46 8.11 -4.45 1.62
N GLN A 47 9.03 -4.88 2.46
CA GLN A 47 10.44 -5.05 2.08
C GLN A 47 10.60 -6.13 1.02
N GLU A 48 9.82 -7.19 1.06
CA GLU A 48 9.83 -8.22 0.01
C GLU A 48 9.39 -7.67 -1.35
N CYS A 49 8.58 -6.62 -1.34
CA CYS A 49 8.19 -5.90 -2.56
C CYS A 49 9.22 -4.85 -2.98
N GLY A 50 10.36 -4.79 -2.32
CA GLY A 50 11.43 -3.85 -2.63
C GLY A 50 11.23 -2.45 -2.04
N LEU A 51 10.29 -2.30 -1.12
CA LEU A 51 10.03 -1.00 -0.49
C LEU A 51 10.99 -0.79 0.68
N PRO A 52 11.76 0.31 0.69
CA PRO A 52 12.76 0.56 1.74
C PRO A 52 12.10 1.19 2.97
N VAL A 53 11.12 0.50 3.53
CA VAL A 53 10.37 0.99 4.70
C VAL A 53 10.87 0.33 5.96
N SER A 54 10.91 1.10 7.05
CA SER A 54 11.17 0.58 8.38
C SER A 54 10.29 1.32 9.37
N GLU A 55 10.12 0.75 10.55
CA GLU A 55 9.32 1.36 11.60
C GLU A 55 9.79 2.77 11.93
N ALA A 56 11.12 3.00 11.89
CA ALA A 56 11.70 4.29 12.21
C ALA A 56 11.44 5.36 11.14
N ASP A 57 11.27 4.94 9.89
CA ASP A 57 11.23 5.86 8.74
C ASP A 57 9.87 5.98 8.09
N CYS A 58 8.85 5.27 8.60
CA CYS A 58 7.54 5.23 7.96
C CYS A 58 6.55 6.15 8.68
N ASP A 59 6.69 7.43 8.46
CA ASP A 59 5.74 8.40 9.00
C ASP A 59 4.41 8.37 8.23
N TYR A 60 3.36 8.83 8.90
CA TYR A 60 2.05 8.93 8.24
C TYR A 60 2.13 9.88 7.05
N GLY A 61 1.65 9.43 5.91
CA GLY A 61 1.72 10.18 4.66
C GLY A 61 3.02 10.01 3.88
N ALA A 62 3.99 9.29 4.44
CA ALA A 62 5.26 9.05 3.76
C ALA A 62 5.06 8.16 2.53
N THR A 63 5.80 8.47 1.47
CA THR A 63 5.76 7.75 0.20
C THR A 63 7.09 7.08 -0.05
N PHE A 64 7.04 5.84 -0.54
CA PHE A 64 8.24 5.05 -0.81
C PHE A 64 8.17 4.47 -2.22
N GLN A 65 9.30 4.49 -2.91
CA GLN A 65 9.42 3.90 -4.24
C GLN A 65 10.09 2.53 -4.11
N SER A 66 9.50 1.51 -4.76
CA SER A 66 10.10 0.19 -4.78
C SER A 66 11.44 0.21 -5.51
N THR A 67 12.45 -0.45 -4.93
CA THR A 67 13.74 -0.66 -5.57
C THR A 67 13.72 -1.88 -6.50
N LEU A 68 12.72 -2.76 -6.32
CA LEU A 68 12.54 -3.95 -7.14
C LEU A 68 11.72 -3.66 -8.40
N PHE A 69 10.67 -2.85 -8.25
CA PHE A 69 9.77 -2.50 -9.36
C PHE A 69 9.70 -0.98 -9.51
N PRO A 70 10.18 -0.40 -10.61
CA PRO A 70 10.06 1.04 -10.83
C PRO A 70 8.63 1.52 -11.00
N ASN A 71 7.71 0.60 -11.28
CA ASN A 71 6.28 0.85 -11.45
C ASN A 71 5.45 0.62 -10.18
N TYR A 72 6.10 0.42 -9.02
CA TYR A 72 5.40 0.26 -7.74
C TYR A 72 5.89 1.28 -6.72
N LYS A 73 4.94 1.98 -6.11
CA LYS A 73 5.23 2.86 -4.98
C LYS A 73 4.18 2.64 -3.88
N PHE A 74 4.52 3.02 -2.68
CA PHE A 74 3.70 2.80 -1.49
C PHE A 74 3.52 4.11 -0.73
N ILE A 75 2.33 4.32 -0.19
CA ILE A 75 2.06 5.45 0.69
C ILE A 75 1.41 4.95 1.99
N ARG A 76 1.87 5.47 3.13
CA ARG A 76 1.23 5.20 4.42
C ARG A 76 0.07 6.15 4.63
N LEU A 77 -1.14 5.65 4.47
CA LEU A 77 -2.37 6.44 4.54
C LEU A 77 -3.51 5.57 5.02
N GLY A 78 -4.43 6.12 5.80
CA GLY A 78 -5.62 5.41 6.23
C GLY A 78 -6.76 5.54 5.23
N ILE A 79 -7.56 4.50 5.09
CA ILE A 79 -8.71 4.51 4.17
C ILE A 79 -9.83 5.45 4.64
N GLU A 80 -9.83 5.82 5.92
CA GLU A 80 -10.77 6.79 6.47
C GLU A 80 -10.30 8.24 6.31
N ASP A 81 -9.10 8.45 5.84
CA ASP A 81 -8.55 9.79 5.59
C ASP A 81 -9.06 10.31 4.24
N LYS A 82 -10.23 10.93 4.26
CA LYS A 82 -10.89 11.38 3.04
C LYS A 82 -10.09 12.41 2.27
N GLN A 83 -9.46 13.35 2.97
CA GLN A 83 -8.68 14.39 2.33
C GLN A 83 -7.42 13.83 1.68
N GLY A 84 -6.72 12.95 2.37
CA GLY A 84 -5.54 12.30 1.83
C GLY A 84 -5.85 11.44 0.62
N LEU A 85 -6.93 10.66 0.69
CA LEU A 85 -7.40 9.86 -0.44
C LEU A 85 -7.80 10.72 -1.63
N PHE A 86 -8.49 11.81 -1.38
CA PHE A 86 -8.91 12.73 -2.45
C PHE A 86 -7.71 13.26 -3.22
N LYS A 87 -6.69 13.71 -2.50
CA LYS A 87 -5.45 14.20 -3.12
C LYS A 87 -4.77 13.10 -3.92
N LEU A 88 -4.73 11.91 -3.38
CA LEU A 88 -4.09 10.77 -4.04
C LEU A 88 -4.81 10.44 -5.35
N PHE A 89 -6.15 10.39 -5.33
CA PHE A 89 -6.93 10.12 -6.53
C PHE A 89 -6.76 11.21 -7.58
N GLU A 90 -6.69 12.47 -7.16
CA GLU A 90 -6.46 13.58 -8.10
C GLU A 90 -5.10 13.51 -8.76
N GLN A 91 -4.07 13.16 -8.00
CA GLN A 91 -2.70 13.12 -8.49
C GLN A 91 -2.45 11.92 -9.38
N GLU A 92 -2.97 10.75 -8.99
CA GLU A 92 -2.59 9.48 -9.62
C GLU A 92 -3.55 9.02 -10.72
N LYS A 93 -4.83 9.39 -10.63
CA LYS A 93 -5.85 9.05 -11.62
C LYS A 93 -5.89 7.54 -11.92
N PHE A 94 -6.30 6.78 -10.93
CA PHE A 94 -6.31 5.32 -11.02
C PHE A 94 -7.34 4.79 -12.03
N ASP A 95 -6.97 3.73 -12.73
CA ASP A 95 -7.87 2.97 -13.60
C ASP A 95 -8.69 1.97 -12.80
N LYS A 96 -8.09 1.42 -11.73
CA LYS A 96 -8.72 0.43 -10.87
C LYS A 96 -8.33 0.62 -9.42
N VAL A 97 -9.22 0.18 -8.53
CA VAL A 97 -8.96 0.14 -7.09
C VAL A 97 -9.24 -1.27 -6.59
N MET A 98 -8.22 -1.90 -6.00
CA MET A 98 -8.34 -3.19 -5.33
C MET A 98 -8.38 -2.93 -3.83
N ASN A 99 -9.58 -2.91 -3.27
CA ASN A 99 -9.78 -2.53 -1.87
C ASN A 99 -9.71 -3.76 -0.97
N LEU A 100 -8.53 -4.04 -0.44
CA LEU A 100 -8.27 -5.16 0.45
C LEU A 100 -8.06 -4.73 1.90
N ALA A 101 -8.10 -3.43 2.17
CA ALA A 101 -7.98 -2.94 3.52
C ALA A 101 -9.21 -3.33 4.34
N ALA A 102 -8.96 -3.82 5.54
CA ALA A 102 -10.01 -4.14 6.48
C ALA A 102 -9.68 -3.51 7.83
N GLN A 103 -10.72 -3.03 8.50
CA GLN A 103 -10.57 -2.49 9.84
C GLN A 103 -10.75 -3.63 10.85
N ALA A 104 -9.92 -3.67 11.89
CA ALA A 104 -10.02 -4.70 12.92
C ALA A 104 -11.40 -4.64 13.58
N GLY A 105 -12.02 -5.81 13.75
CA GLY A 105 -13.36 -5.92 14.34
C GLY A 105 -14.51 -5.71 13.36
N VAL A 106 -14.25 -5.31 12.14
CA VAL A 106 -15.27 -5.17 11.09
C VAL A 106 -15.50 -6.51 10.42
N ARG A 107 -16.77 -6.84 10.20
CA ARG A 107 -17.15 -8.07 9.50
C ARG A 107 -17.85 -7.76 8.19
N TYR A 108 -17.51 -8.53 7.23
CA TYR A 108 -18.11 -8.43 5.89
C TYR A 108 -18.83 -9.73 5.53
#